data_504d17888d72c6d987910e1127fbb52a
#
_entry.id   504d17888d72c6d987910e1127fbb52a
#
_cell.length_a   1.000
_cell.length_b   1.000
_cell.length_c   1.000
_cell.angle_alpha   90.00
_cell.angle_beta   90.00
_cell.angle_gamma   90.00
#
_symmetry.space_group_name_H-M   'P 1'
#
loop_
_entity.id
_entity.type
_entity.pdbx_description
1 polymer ?
#
loop_
_entity_poly.entity_id
_entity_poly.type
_entity_poly.pdbx_seq_one_letter_code
_entity_poly.pdbx_strand_id
1 'polypeptide(L)'
;MAMHGLREEGGKEWEDRLMDALLHHAEFYVPMRTFFEGEEKKPVFAVVQDKEQNHFYALFTSKERAKKWPNETEGEAILNFHQLAVTALDDPRISGFVIDMNTENFILWRKFIGDCIHVEQAELMGEVPVRPGKDLRFMEPIGDAQELSEALAEYMRDDSNVTAAYLLGAEQNGKQFNLCIVSHVGSIQPSFANITTVANDFSGGVPFAVMSYRAKEAEKAVKDKMPFYRKPFQL
;
A
#
# COMPACT_ATOMS: atom_id res chain seq x y z
N MET A 1 -7.36 -10.21 -18.71
CA MET A 1 -6.13 -11.00 -18.93
C MET A 1 -5.30 -11.15 -17.66
N ALA A 2 -4.92 -10.09 -16.95
CA ALA A 2 -4.07 -10.19 -15.74
C ALA A 2 -4.67 -11.07 -14.62
N MET A 3 -5.96 -10.88 -14.29
CA MET A 3 -6.66 -11.70 -13.28
C MET A 3 -6.74 -13.18 -13.64
N HIS A 4 -6.92 -13.50 -14.92
CA HIS A 4 -6.98 -14.89 -15.40
C HIS A 4 -5.61 -15.57 -15.31
N GLY A 5 -4.54 -14.88 -15.73
CA GLY A 5 -3.18 -15.39 -15.62
C GLY A 5 -2.74 -15.66 -14.18
N LEU A 6 -3.08 -14.75 -13.24
CA LEU A 6 -2.78 -14.95 -11.82
C LEU A 6 -3.47 -16.20 -11.24
N ARG A 7 -4.68 -16.49 -11.70
CA ARG A 7 -5.48 -17.63 -11.21
C ARG A 7 -5.00 -18.99 -11.75
N GLU A 8 -4.53 -19.01 -12.99
CA GLU A 8 -4.15 -20.27 -13.66
C GLU A 8 -2.66 -20.57 -13.59
N GLU A 9 -1.83 -19.55 -13.76
CA GLU A 9 -0.38 -19.72 -13.84
C GLU A 9 0.31 -19.34 -12.52
N GLY A 10 -0.27 -18.37 -11.77
CA GLY A 10 0.28 -17.86 -10.53
C GLY A 10 1.62 -17.17 -10.71
N GLY A 11 2.15 -16.57 -9.63
CA GLY A 11 3.50 -16.05 -9.58
C GLY A 11 3.60 -14.52 -9.68
N LYS A 12 4.79 -14.04 -9.36
CA LYS A 12 5.09 -12.61 -9.17
C LYS A 12 4.86 -11.77 -10.42
N GLU A 13 5.13 -12.29 -11.59
CA GLU A 13 4.93 -11.55 -12.85
C GLU A 13 3.45 -11.19 -13.07
N TRP A 14 2.54 -12.12 -12.74
CA TRP A 14 1.10 -11.86 -12.84
C TRP A 14 0.59 -10.93 -11.74
N GLU A 15 1.17 -11.00 -10.54
CA GLU A 15 0.88 -10.03 -9.46
C GLU A 15 1.31 -8.63 -9.86
N ASP A 16 2.50 -8.46 -10.43
CA ASP A 16 3.01 -7.17 -10.89
C ASP A 16 2.16 -6.60 -12.03
N ARG A 17 1.77 -7.43 -12.99
CA ARG A 17 0.86 -7.03 -14.08
C ARG A 17 -0.54 -6.67 -13.58
N LEU A 18 -1.04 -7.40 -12.59
CA LEU A 18 -2.32 -7.08 -11.97
C LEU A 18 -2.26 -5.74 -11.24
N MET A 19 -1.21 -5.53 -10.46
CA MET A 19 -1.00 -4.29 -9.72
C MET A 19 -0.90 -3.09 -10.67
N ASP A 20 -0.10 -3.19 -11.72
CA ASP A 20 0.01 -2.16 -12.76
C ASP A 20 -1.36 -1.85 -13.42
N ALA A 21 -2.09 -2.89 -13.80
CA ALA A 21 -3.41 -2.73 -14.38
C ALA A 21 -4.41 -2.07 -13.43
N LEU A 22 -4.38 -2.40 -12.14
CA LEU A 22 -5.25 -1.81 -11.13
C LEU A 22 -4.92 -0.33 -10.90
N LEU A 23 -3.65 0.00 -10.75
CA LEU A 23 -3.21 1.35 -10.42
C LEU A 23 -3.39 2.35 -11.56
N HIS A 24 -3.15 1.93 -12.81
CA HIS A 24 -3.05 2.87 -13.93
C HIS A 24 -4.17 2.77 -14.95
N HIS A 25 -4.95 1.67 -14.97
CA HIS A 25 -5.86 1.41 -16.08
C HIS A 25 -7.26 0.95 -15.66
N ALA A 26 -7.45 0.54 -14.40
CA ALA A 26 -8.72 -0.07 -14.02
C ALA A 26 -9.75 0.98 -13.59
N GLU A 27 -10.93 0.88 -14.21
CA GLU A 27 -12.16 1.51 -13.76
C GLU A 27 -13.21 0.43 -13.48
N PHE A 28 -13.97 0.62 -12.44
CA PHE A 28 -14.97 -0.33 -11.99
C PHE A 28 -16.35 0.29 -11.90
N TYR A 29 -17.34 -0.46 -12.35
CA TYR A 29 -18.75 -0.17 -12.10
C TYR A 29 -19.10 -0.69 -10.71
N VAL A 30 -19.55 0.22 -9.85
CA VAL A 30 -19.85 -0.08 -8.44
C VAL A 30 -21.34 0.15 -8.21
N PRO A 31 -22.12 -0.89 -7.89
CA PRO A 31 -23.51 -0.73 -7.52
C PRO A 31 -23.64 0.09 -6.24
N MET A 32 -24.55 1.05 -6.23
CA MET A 32 -24.77 1.96 -5.11
C MET A 32 -26.18 1.92 -4.59
N ARG A 33 -26.31 2.18 -3.29
CA ARG A 33 -27.56 2.48 -2.62
C ARG A 33 -27.44 3.82 -1.91
N THR A 34 -28.56 4.47 -1.67
CA THR A 34 -28.61 5.66 -0.84
C THR A 34 -29.02 5.26 0.57
N PHE A 35 -28.19 5.63 1.52
CA PHE A 35 -28.52 5.53 2.94
C PHE A 35 -28.89 6.91 3.47
N PHE A 36 -29.93 6.98 4.29
CA PHE A 36 -30.34 8.22 4.96
C PHE A 36 -29.81 8.23 6.39
N GLU A 37 -28.95 9.18 6.70
CA GLU A 37 -28.54 9.48 8.07
C GLU A 37 -29.16 10.81 8.49
N GLY A 38 -30.32 10.75 9.12
CA GLY A 38 -31.17 11.92 9.33
C GLY A 38 -31.72 12.48 8.01
N GLU A 39 -31.42 13.75 7.71
CA GLU A 39 -31.82 14.41 6.44
C GLU A 39 -30.74 14.28 5.34
N GLU A 40 -29.55 13.79 5.67
CA GLU A 40 -28.46 13.63 4.70
C GLU A 40 -28.57 12.33 3.93
N LYS A 41 -28.41 12.43 2.59
CA LYS A 41 -28.27 11.30 1.68
C LYS A 41 -26.80 10.93 1.55
N LYS A 42 -26.41 9.73 1.99
CA LYS A 42 -25.07 9.21 1.82
C LYS A 42 -25.08 8.04 0.83
N PRO A 43 -24.28 8.11 -0.26
CA PRO A 43 -24.11 6.96 -1.13
C PRO A 43 -23.35 5.86 -0.39
N VAL A 44 -23.85 4.63 -0.50
CA VAL A 44 -23.22 3.44 0.10
C VAL A 44 -22.93 2.43 -1.01
N PHE A 45 -21.73 1.92 -1.07
CA PHE A 45 -21.39 0.87 -2.02
C PHE A 45 -22.02 -0.45 -1.63
N ALA A 46 -22.34 -1.25 -2.64
CA ALA A 46 -22.88 -2.59 -2.42
C ALA A 46 -21.81 -3.48 -1.76
N VAL A 47 -22.21 -4.10 -0.64
CA VAL A 47 -21.38 -5.01 0.13
C VAL A 47 -21.93 -6.41 0.02
N VAL A 48 -21.04 -7.37 -0.20
CA VAL A 48 -21.33 -8.79 -0.11
C VAL A 48 -20.60 -9.40 1.08
N GLN A 49 -21.15 -10.45 1.62
CA GLN A 49 -20.58 -11.19 2.73
C GLN A 49 -20.29 -12.64 2.28
N ASP A 50 -19.11 -13.14 2.62
CA ASP A 50 -18.78 -14.54 2.43
C ASP A 50 -19.28 -15.42 3.60
N LYS A 51 -19.00 -16.72 3.52
CA LYS A 51 -19.39 -17.68 4.56
C LYS A 51 -18.67 -17.49 5.89
N GLU A 52 -17.53 -16.80 5.87
CA GLU A 52 -16.68 -16.48 7.02
C GLU A 52 -17.01 -15.11 7.63
N GLN A 53 -18.09 -14.47 7.13
CA GLN A 53 -18.56 -13.14 7.53
C GLN A 53 -17.61 -11.99 7.15
N ASN A 54 -16.70 -12.20 6.20
CA ASN A 54 -15.91 -11.13 5.63
C ASN A 54 -16.79 -10.28 4.69
N HIS A 55 -16.59 -8.96 4.73
CA HIS A 55 -17.35 -8.02 3.91
C HIS A 55 -16.48 -7.49 2.77
N PHE A 56 -17.02 -7.51 1.56
CA PHE A 56 -16.33 -7.06 0.36
C PHE A 56 -17.17 -6.06 -0.42
N TYR A 57 -16.57 -5.02 -0.98
CA TYR A 57 -17.23 -4.23 -2.00
C TYR A 57 -17.38 -5.05 -3.28
N ALA A 58 -18.57 -5.01 -3.87
CA ALA A 58 -18.84 -5.66 -5.16
C ALA A 58 -18.47 -4.71 -6.30
N LEU A 59 -17.48 -5.11 -7.11
CA LEU A 59 -16.96 -4.34 -8.24
C LEU A 59 -17.20 -5.11 -9.54
N PHE A 60 -17.40 -4.40 -10.65
CA PHE A 60 -17.59 -4.99 -11.96
C PHE A 60 -16.72 -4.33 -13.01
N THR A 61 -16.12 -5.13 -13.87
CA THR A 61 -15.24 -4.64 -14.96
C THR A 61 -15.99 -4.13 -16.17
N SER A 62 -17.31 -4.31 -16.22
CA SER A 62 -18.16 -3.73 -17.27
C SER A 62 -19.58 -3.49 -16.78
N LYS A 63 -20.29 -2.61 -17.50
CA LYS A 63 -21.69 -2.31 -17.24
C LYS A 63 -22.59 -3.53 -17.42
N GLU A 64 -22.30 -4.40 -18.39
CA GLU A 64 -23.05 -5.63 -18.63
C GLU A 64 -22.92 -6.61 -17.47
N ARG A 65 -21.75 -6.66 -16.82
CA ARG A 65 -21.53 -7.46 -15.62
C ARG A 65 -22.22 -6.86 -14.40
N ALA A 66 -22.15 -5.54 -14.24
CA ALA A 66 -22.83 -4.82 -13.17
C ALA A 66 -24.36 -5.02 -13.20
N LYS A 67 -24.97 -5.05 -14.39
CA LYS A 67 -26.41 -5.34 -14.56
C LYS A 67 -26.85 -6.72 -14.08
N LYS A 68 -25.92 -7.66 -13.90
CA LYS A 68 -26.19 -8.98 -13.33
C LYS A 68 -26.20 -8.98 -11.78
N TRP A 69 -25.97 -7.84 -11.17
CA TRP A 69 -26.08 -7.68 -9.73
C TRP A 69 -27.51 -8.03 -9.26
N PRO A 70 -27.67 -8.97 -8.31
CA PRO A 70 -29.00 -9.53 -7.99
C PRO A 70 -29.87 -8.61 -7.14
N ASN A 71 -29.30 -7.54 -6.57
CA ASN A 71 -30.01 -6.68 -5.66
C ASN A 71 -30.43 -5.36 -6.33
N GLU A 72 -31.52 -4.77 -5.86
CA GLU A 72 -31.90 -3.44 -6.29
C GLU A 72 -30.82 -2.41 -5.94
N THR A 73 -30.48 -1.59 -6.91
CA THR A 73 -29.55 -0.47 -6.76
C THR A 73 -30.21 0.80 -7.23
N GLU A 74 -29.89 1.91 -6.57
CA GLU A 74 -30.39 3.23 -6.96
C GLU A 74 -29.53 3.88 -8.04
N GLY A 75 -28.37 3.28 -8.33
CA GLY A 75 -27.44 3.73 -9.33
C GLY A 75 -26.15 2.91 -9.36
N GLU A 76 -25.27 3.31 -10.25
CA GLU A 76 -23.91 2.80 -10.36
C GLU A 76 -22.93 3.98 -10.43
N ALA A 77 -21.80 3.87 -9.76
CA ALA A 77 -20.67 4.77 -9.93
C ALA A 77 -19.59 4.11 -10.79
N ILE A 78 -18.83 4.92 -11.55
CA ILE A 78 -17.59 4.47 -12.18
C ILE A 78 -16.47 5.08 -11.38
N LEU A 79 -15.65 4.24 -10.77
CA LEU A 79 -14.57 4.63 -9.88
C LEU A 79 -13.28 3.92 -10.27
N ASN A 80 -12.16 4.64 -10.16
CA ASN A 80 -10.85 4.04 -10.32
C ASN A 80 -10.44 3.27 -9.05
N PHE A 81 -9.38 2.47 -9.17
CA PHE A 81 -8.89 1.64 -8.08
C PHE A 81 -8.51 2.47 -6.84
N HIS A 82 -7.83 3.62 -7.02
CA HIS A 82 -7.41 4.48 -5.91
C HIS A 82 -8.60 4.96 -5.05
N GLN A 83 -9.66 5.46 -5.69
CA GLN A 83 -10.85 5.94 -4.98
C GLN A 83 -11.51 4.83 -4.15
N LEU A 84 -11.58 3.63 -4.73
CA LEU A 84 -12.13 2.45 -4.04
C LEU A 84 -11.23 1.97 -2.90
N ALA A 85 -9.91 1.95 -3.13
CA ALA A 85 -8.93 1.51 -2.16
C ALA A 85 -8.92 2.42 -0.92
N VAL A 86 -8.91 3.75 -1.10
CA VAL A 86 -8.99 4.71 0.01
C VAL A 86 -10.26 4.45 0.82
N THR A 87 -11.43 4.36 0.17
CA THR A 87 -12.71 4.12 0.85
C THR A 87 -12.71 2.80 1.62
N ALA A 88 -12.16 1.72 1.04
CA ALA A 88 -12.10 0.42 1.72
C ALA A 88 -11.10 0.42 2.88
N LEU A 89 -9.98 1.13 2.75
CA LEU A 89 -8.96 1.21 3.80
C LEU A 89 -9.40 2.09 4.98
N ASP A 90 -10.31 3.02 4.77
CA ASP A 90 -10.91 3.84 5.82
C ASP A 90 -11.97 3.07 6.63
N ASP A 91 -12.64 2.09 6.04
CA ASP A 91 -13.62 1.26 6.76
C ASP A 91 -13.00 -0.07 7.21
N PRO A 92 -12.70 -0.25 8.51
CA PRO A 92 -12.06 -1.47 9.03
C PRO A 92 -12.94 -2.72 8.89
N ARG A 93 -14.23 -2.58 8.62
CA ARG A 93 -15.16 -3.71 8.42
C ARG A 93 -15.00 -4.33 7.04
N ILE A 94 -14.41 -3.61 6.07
CA ILE A 94 -14.24 -4.07 4.69
C ILE A 94 -12.96 -4.90 4.60
N SER A 95 -13.11 -6.17 4.22
CA SER A 95 -12.02 -7.15 4.07
C SER A 95 -11.36 -7.10 2.70
N GLY A 96 -11.96 -6.41 1.72
CA GLY A 96 -11.43 -6.28 0.38
C GLY A 96 -12.51 -6.04 -0.69
N PHE A 97 -12.19 -6.46 -1.91
CA PHE A 97 -13.08 -6.38 -3.07
C PHE A 97 -13.40 -7.76 -3.64
N VAL A 98 -14.61 -7.95 -4.14
CA VAL A 98 -14.95 -9.04 -5.04
C VAL A 98 -15.24 -8.46 -6.42
N ILE A 99 -14.46 -8.88 -7.42
CA ILE A 99 -14.56 -8.40 -8.79
C ILE A 99 -15.33 -9.42 -9.62
N ASP A 100 -16.30 -8.93 -10.40
CA ASP A 100 -17.11 -9.71 -11.32
C ASP A 100 -17.79 -10.92 -10.64
N MET A 101 -18.51 -10.63 -9.57
CA MET A 101 -19.29 -11.61 -8.82
C MET A 101 -20.26 -12.34 -9.78
N ASN A 102 -20.43 -13.65 -9.57
CA ASN A 102 -21.19 -14.60 -10.41
C ASN A 102 -20.56 -14.94 -11.77
N THR A 103 -19.37 -14.42 -12.07
CA THR A 103 -18.59 -14.84 -13.24
C THR A 103 -17.18 -15.22 -12.83
N GLU A 104 -16.30 -14.24 -12.65
CA GLU A 104 -14.89 -14.46 -12.27
C GLU A 104 -14.72 -14.70 -10.77
N ASN A 105 -15.51 -14.03 -9.93
CA ASN A 105 -15.42 -14.06 -8.46
C ASN A 105 -13.98 -13.85 -7.97
N PHE A 106 -13.29 -12.84 -8.52
CA PHE A 106 -11.92 -12.57 -8.17
C PHE A 106 -11.87 -11.73 -6.88
N ILE A 107 -11.18 -12.22 -5.84
CA ILE A 107 -11.09 -11.55 -4.54
C ILE A 107 -9.76 -10.83 -4.42
N LEU A 108 -9.81 -9.52 -4.17
CA LEU A 108 -8.67 -8.71 -3.74
C LEU A 108 -8.79 -8.45 -2.23
N TRP A 109 -7.91 -9.08 -1.47
CA TRP A 109 -7.90 -8.89 -0.03
C TRP A 109 -7.37 -7.51 0.37
N ARG A 110 -7.84 -6.99 1.49
CA ARG A 110 -7.43 -5.70 2.08
C ARG A 110 -5.92 -5.52 2.15
N LYS A 111 -5.17 -6.58 2.48
CA LYS A 111 -3.72 -6.55 2.51
C LYS A 111 -3.14 -6.19 1.14
N PHE A 112 -3.57 -6.85 0.07
CA PHE A 112 -3.10 -6.58 -1.29
C PHE A 112 -3.49 -5.16 -1.76
N ILE A 113 -4.69 -4.69 -1.39
CA ILE A 113 -5.14 -3.33 -1.67
C ILE A 113 -4.21 -2.31 -1.00
N GLY A 114 -3.83 -2.54 0.25
CA GLY A 114 -2.85 -1.71 0.97
C GLY A 114 -1.47 -1.72 0.33
N ASP A 115 -1.00 -2.90 -0.13
CA ASP A 115 0.26 -3.04 -0.84
C ASP A 115 0.24 -2.23 -2.17
N CYS A 116 -0.88 -2.24 -2.90
CA CYS A 116 -1.05 -1.42 -4.12
C CYS A 116 -0.96 0.08 -3.83
N ILE A 117 -1.68 0.58 -2.82
CA ILE A 117 -1.65 2.01 -2.46
C ILE A 117 -0.24 2.43 -2.00
N HIS A 118 0.46 1.56 -1.29
CA HIS A 118 1.85 1.83 -0.91
C HIS A 118 2.76 1.98 -2.14
N VAL A 119 2.63 1.10 -3.13
CA VAL A 119 3.38 1.20 -4.40
C VAL A 119 3.04 2.48 -5.14
N GLU A 120 1.75 2.82 -5.28
CA GLU A 120 1.30 4.05 -5.94
C GLU A 120 1.90 5.30 -5.27
N GLN A 121 1.87 5.35 -3.94
CA GLN A 121 2.45 6.46 -3.19
C GLN A 121 3.96 6.58 -3.39
N ALA A 122 4.67 5.45 -3.39
CA ALA A 122 6.10 5.43 -3.66
C ALA A 122 6.42 5.93 -5.08
N GLU A 123 5.64 5.51 -6.08
CA GLU A 123 5.80 5.97 -7.47
C GLU A 123 5.54 7.48 -7.61
N LEU A 124 4.49 8.00 -6.97
CA LEU A 124 4.16 9.42 -6.98
C LEU A 124 5.26 10.29 -6.32
N MET A 125 5.97 9.72 -5.35
CA MET A 125 7.08 10.40 -4.66
C MET A 125 8.43 10.21 -5.36
N GLY A 126 8.48 9.49 -6.49
CA GLY A 126 9.73 9.15 -7.17
C GLY A 126 10.58 8.12 -6.41
N GLU A 127 9.99 7.40 -5.49
CA GLU A 127 10.63 6.37 -4.68
C GLU A 127 10.75 5.04 -5.44
N VAL A 128 11.62 4.17 -4.91
CA VAL A 128 11.62 2.76 -5.33
C VAL A 128 10.64 2.00 -4.44
N PRO A 129 9.51 1.51 -4.98
CA PRO A 129 8.58 0.74 -4.18
C PRO A 129 9.24 -0.57 -3.73
N VAL A 130 9.44 -0.72 -2.42
CA VAL A 130 9.98 -1.95 -1.83
C VAL A 130 8.85 -2.94 -1.64
N ARG A 131 8.88 -3.99 -2.42
CA ARG A 131 7.93 -5.11 -2.28
C ARG A 131 8.53 -6.17 -1.36
N PRO A 132 7.88 -6.54 -0.25
CA PRO A 132 8.31 -7.67 0.55
C PRO A 132 8.41 -8.93 -0.31
N GLY A 133 9.57 -9.58 -0.34
CA GLY A 133 9.75 -10.77 -1.16
C GLY A 133 11.17 -11.32 -1.22
N LYS A 134 11.34 -12.42 -1.96
CA LYS A 134 12.56 -13.24 -1.96
C LYS A 134 13.81 -12.56 -2.54
N ASP A 135 13.64 -11.50 -3.34
CA ASP A 135 14.75 -10.88 -4.08
C ASP A 135 15.29 -9.61 -3.42
N LEU A 136 14.82 -9.26 -2.23
CA LEU A 136 15.35 -8.12 -1.48
C LEU A 136 16.64 -8.51 -0.78
N ARG A 137 17.74 -7.88 -1.17
CA ARG A 137 19.08 -8.05 -0.58
C ARG A 137 19.49 -6.79 0.14
N PHE A 138 20.07 -6.93 1.31
CA PHE A 138 20.56 -5.81 2.11
C PHE A 138 22.07 -5.70 1.99
N MET A 139 22.57 -4.45 1.97
CA MET A 139 23.99 -4.12 1.87
C MET A 139 24.29 -2.86 2.70
N GLU A 140 25.52 -2.41 2.69
CA GLU A 140 25.88 -1.12 3.29
C GLU A 140 25.21 0.04 2.50
N PRO A 141 24.89 1.16 3.16
CA PRO A 141 24.28 2.32 2.51
C PRO A 141 25.12 2.84 1.33
N ILE A 142 24.44 3.41 0.35
CA ILE A 142 25.03 3.88 -0.91
C ILE A 142 25.21 5.41 -0.82
N GLY A 143 26.36 5.93 -1.29
CA GLY A 143 26.64 7.36 -1.31
C GLY A 143 27.02 7.91 0.06
N ASP A 144 26.73 9.19 0.32
CA ASP A 144 27.01 9.84 1.61
C ASP A 144 25.94 9.50 2.65
N ALA A 145 26.09 8.33 3.25
CA ALA A 145 25.17 7.83 4.27
C ALA A 145 25.19 8.67 5.56
N GLN A 146 26.28 9.38 5.83
CA GLN A 146 26.39 10.19 7.04
C GLN A 146 25.50 11.42 6.93
N GLU A 147 25.63 12.21 5.86
CA GLU A 147 24.84 13.42 5.64
C GLU A 147 23.33 13.07 5.62
N LEU A 148 22.95 12.03 4.88
CA LEU A 148 21.58 11.55 4.82
C LEU A 148 21.04 11.13 6.20
N SER A 149 21.81 10.36 6.98
CA SER A 149 21.36 9.91 8.30
C SER A 149 21.26 11.04 9.32
N GLU A 150 22.13 12.06 9.24
CA GLU A 150 22.08 13.24 10.10
C GLU A 150 20.82 14.07 9.81
N ALA A 151 20.50 14.33 8.53
CA ALA A 151 19.31 15.06 8.12
C ALA A 151 18.03 14.32 8.53
N LEU A 152 17.96 13.01 8.33
CA LEU A 152 16.84 12.18 8.76
C LEU A 152 16.71 12.15 10.29
N ALA A 153 17.81 12.07 11.03
CA ALA A 153 17.78 12.08 12.49
C ALA A 153 17.28 13.42 13.05
N GLU A 154 17.62 14.54 12.42
CA GLU A 154 17.11 15.85 12.78
C GLU A 154 15.60 15.94 12.63
N TYR A 155 15.08 15.55 11.46
CA TYR A 155 13.63 15.48 11.25
C TYR A 155 12.92 14.58 12.28
N MET A 156 13.47 13.38 12.54
CA MET A 156 12.85 12.38 13.43
C MET A 156 12.79 12.79 14.90
N ARG A 157 13.56 13.77 15.33
CA ARG A 157 13.48 14.31 16.71
C ARG A 157 12.10 14.89 17.02
N ASP A 158 11.50 15.54 16.02
CA ASP A 158 10.21 16.21 16.16
C ASP A 158 9.03 15.28 15.81
N ASP A 159 9.29 14.15 15.17
CA ASP A 159 8.25 13.16 14.85
C ASP A 159 7.93 12.29 16.06
N SER A 160 6.74 12.49 16.64
CA SER A 160 6.29 11.73 17.81
C SER A 160 6.11 10.24 17.56
N ASN A 161 5.88 9.83 16.31
CA ASN A 161 5.60 8.46 15.94
C ASN A 161 6.86 7.60 15.75
N VAL A 162 7.98 8.20 15.39
CA VAL A 162 9.24 7.49 15.17
C VAL A 162 9.96 7.22 16.49
N THR A 163 10.34 5.96 16.72
CA THR A 163 11.05 5.52 17.93
C THR A 163 12.51 5.14 17.67
N ALA A 164 12.80 4.58 16.51
CA ALA A 164 14.17 4.30 16.05
C ALA A 164 14.19 4.19 14.52
N ALA A 165 15.35 4.42 13.90
CA ALA A 165 15.54 4.27 12.48
C ALA A 165 16.92 3.70 12.12
N TYR A 166 16.96 2.91 11.06
CA TYR A 166 18.14 2.26 10.52
C TYR A 166 18.28 2.62 9.04
N LEU A 167 19.49 2.91 8.59
CA LEU A 167 19.79 3.16 7.18
C LEU A 167 20.62 2.01 6.63
N LEU A 168 20.15 1.43 5.52
CA LEU A 168 20.80 0.32 4.81
C LEU A 168 20.82 0.64 3.32
N GLY A 169 21.75 0.06 2.58
CA GLY A 169 21.60 -0.14 1.15
C GLY A 169 20.72 -1.36 0.89
N ALA A 170 20.00 -1.36 -0.20
CA ALA A 170 19.20 -2.50 -0.64
C ALA A 170 19.27 -2.68 -2.15
N GLU A 171 19.06 -3.92 -2.59
CA GLU A 171 18.90 -4.27 -4.00
C GLU A 171 17.64 -5.10 -4.17
N GLN A 172 16.82 -4.72 -5.14
CA GLN A 172 15.65 -5.50 -5.55
C GLN A 172 15.46 -5.42 -7.06
N ASN A 173 15.31 -6.57 -7.72
CA ASN A 173 15.16 -6.66 -9.18
C ASN A 173 16.31 -5.97 -9.96
N GLY A 174 17.55 -6.02 -9.44
CA GLY A 174 18.73 -5.38 -10.04
C GLY A 174 18.80 -3.86 -9.87
N LYS A 175 17.87 -3.25 -9.15
CA LYS A 175 17.92 -1.83 -8.77
C LYS A 175 18.45 -1.67 -7.36
N GLN A 176 19.39 -0.78 -7.19
CA GLN A 176 20.00 -0.45 -5.89
C GLN A 176 19.42 0.86 -5.38
N PHE A 177 19.19 0.94 -4.08
CA PHE A 177 18.61 2.10 -3.40
C PHE A 177 18.97 2.12 -1.92
N ASN A 178 18.84 3.27 -1.28
CA ASN A 178 18.90 3.38 0.17
C ASN A 178 17.55 3.05 0.80
N LEU A 179 17.56 2.30 1.88
CA LEU A 179 16.37 1.85 2.60
C LEU A 179 16.42 2.32 4.06
N CYS A 180 15.48 3.15 4.44
CA CYS A 180 15.28 3.52 5.83
C CYS A 180 14.26 2.58 6.49
N ILE A 181 14.68 1.82 7.49
CA ILE A 181 13.79 0.97 8.28
C ILE A 181 13.41 1.71 9.56
N VAL A 182 12.10 1.96 9.75
CA VAL A 182 11.59 2.81 10.81
C VAL A 182 10.80 2.00 11.84
N SER A 183 11.23 2.05 13.08
CA SER A 183 10.44 1.59 14.24
C SER A 183 9.51 2.72 14.69
N HIS A 184 8.24 2.43 14.88
CA HIS A 184 7.23 3.44 15.10
C HIS A 184 6.11 2.99 16.03
N VAL A 185 5.39 3.96 16.60
CA VAL A 185 4.14 3.79 17.33
C VAL A 185 2.99 4.32 16.47
N GLY A 186 1.82 3.70 16.55
CA GLY A 186 0.64 4.13 15.80
C GLY A 186 0.77 4.03 14.27
N SER A 187 0.09 4.94 13.56
CA SER A 187 0.14 5.04 12.10
C SER A 187 1.41 5.75 11.65
N ILE A 188 2.09 5.19 10.65
CA ILE A 188 3.37 5.68 10.14
C ILE A 188 3.23 6.47 8.83
N GLN A 189 2.09 6.45 8.19
CA GLN A 189 1.86 7.03 6.85
C GLN A 189 2.35 8.49 6.72
N PRO A 190 1.99 9.42 7.62
CA PRO A 190 2.50 10.80 7.54
C PRO A 190 4.02 10.90 7.71
N SER A 191 4.58 10.05 8.60
CA SER A 191 6.03 10.02 8.84
C SER A 191 6.80 9.53 7.63
N PHE A 192 6.30 8.52 6.91
CA PHE A 192 6.95 7.98 5.73
C PHE A 192 7.08 9.02 4.62
N ALA A 193 6.01 9.74 4.32
CA ALA A 193 6.03 10.80 3.30
C ALA A 193 7.07 11.89 3.64
N ASN A 194 7.12 12.33 4.89
CA ASN A 194 8.07 13.35 5.30
C ASN A 194 9.53 12.84 5.31
N ILE A 195 9.76 11.60 5.77
CA ILE A 195 11.07 10.95 5.73
C ILE A 195 11.60 10.91 4.29
N THR A 196 10.75 10.53 3.33
CA THR A 196 11.12 10.50 1.93
C THR A 196 11.41 11.89 1.37
N THR A 197 10.62 12.89 1.73
CA THR A 197 10.86 14.27 1.31
C THR A 197 12.23 14.74 1.76
N VAL A 198 12.58 14.54 3.05
CA VAL A 198 13.91 14.86 3.57
C VAL A 198 15.00 14.06 2.85
N ALA A 199 14.79 12.76 2.64
CA ALA A 199 15.78 11.92 2.00
C ALA A 199 16.07 12.34 0.55
N ASN A 200 15.09 12.80 -0.21
CA ASN A 200 15.28 13.25 -1.60
C ASN A 200 16.22 14.44 -1.71
N ASP A 201 16.24 15.32 -0.70
CA ASP A 201 17.13 16.48 -0.66
C ASP A 201 18.59 16.09 -0.36
N PHE A 202 18.82 14.97 0.34
CA PHE A 202 20.15 14.54 0.85
C PHE A 202 20.63 13.21 0.28
N SER A 203 19.85 12.53 -0.59
CA SER A 203 20.24 11.23 -1.14
C SER A 203 21.32 11.28 -2.21
N GLY A 204 21.71 12.47 -2.67
CA GLY A 204 22.69 12.64 -3.75
C GLY A 204 22.25 11.98 -5.08
N GLY A 205 20.95 11.83 -5.31
CA GLY A 205 20.37 11.16 -6.49
C GLY A 205 20.32 9.63 -6.37
N VAL A 206 20.71 9.05 -5.23
CA VAL A 206 20.49 7.63 -4.95
C VAL A 206 19.00 7.42 -4.64
N PRO A 207 18.32 6.47 -5.31
CA PRO A 207 16.93 6.16 -5.00
C PRO A 207 16.76 5.79 -3.52
N PHE A 208 15.63 6.16 -2.95
CA PHE A 208 15.35 5.98 -1.54
C PHE A 208 14.02 5.26 -1.31
N ALA A 209 13.94 4.49 -0.25
CA ALA A 209 12.71 3.81 0.15
C ALA A 209 12.59 3.79 1.68
N VAL A 210 11.36 3.69 2.17
CA VAL A 210 11.05 3.56 3.59
C VAL A 210 10.31 2.25 3.86
N MET A 211 10.67 1.58 4.94
CA MET A 211 10.04 0.32 5.36
C MET A 211 9.72 0.36 6.86
N SER A 212 8.56 -0.15 7.24
CA SER A 212 8.24 -0.35 8.66
C SER A 212 9.09 -1.48 9.25
N TYR A 213 9.62 -1.29 10.45
CA TYR A 213 10.27 -2.35 11.23
C TYR A 213 9.37 -3.57 11.47
N ARG A 214 8.05 -3.40 11.40
CA ARG A 214 7.09 -4.50 11.54
C ARG A 214 7.03 -5.43 10.32
N ALA A 215 7.68 -5.05 9.21
CA ALA A 215 7.82 -5.94 8.05
C ALA A 215 8.74 -7.11 8.41
N LYS A 216 8.38 -8.31 7.97
CA LYS A 216 9.10 -9.56 8.30
C LYS A 216 10.57 -9.53 7.88
N GLU A 217 10.87 -8.87 6.78
CA GLU A 217 12.22 -8.71 6.23
C GLU A 217 13.05 -7.71 7.05
N ALA A 218 12.39 -6.66 7.58
CA ALA A 218 13.04 -5.58 8.30
C ALA A 218 13.73 -6.06 9.59
N GLU A 219 13.05 -6.88 10.40
CA GLU A 219 13.61 -7.41 11.65
C GLU A 219 14.92 -8.17 11.41
N LYS A 220 14.97 -8.97 10.33
CA LYS A 220 16.18 -9.72 9.95
C LYS A 220 17.30 -8.80 9.48
N ALA A 221 16.94 -7.75 8.73
CA ALA A 221 17.93 -6.83 8.14
C ALA A 221 18.70 -6.04 9.18
N VAL A 222 18.05 -5.72 10.32
CA VAL A 222 18.64 -4.84 11.36
C VAL A 222 19.07 -5.58 12.62
N LYS A 223 18.97 -6.92 12.65
CA LYS A 223 19.21 -7.73 13.86
C LYS A 223 20.53 -7.41 14.57
N ASP A 224 21.59 -7.15 13.81
CA ASP A 224 22.94 -6.88 14.33
C ASP A 224 23.41 -5.45 13.98
N LYS A 225 22.48 -4.55 13.65
CA LYS A 225 22.78 -3.17 13.26
C LYS A 225 22.39 -2.20 14.37
N MET A 226 23.18 -1.14 14.51
CA MET A 226 22.81 -0.03 15.39
C MET A 226 21.94 0.97 14.63
N PRO A 227 20.86 1.47 15.26
CA PRO A 227 20.07 2.52 14.65
C PRO A 227 20.87 3.83 14.56
N PHE A 228 20.75 4.56 13.45
CA PHE A 228 21.32 5.90 13.35
C PHE A 228 20.52 6.92 14.16
N TYR A 229 19.23 6.63 14.39
CA TYR A 229 18.36 7.41 15.24
C TYR A 229 17.66 6.54 16.28
N ARG A 230 17.62 7.01 17.52
CA ARG A 230 16.80 6.42 18.58
C ARG A 230 16.22 7.56 19.43
N LYS A 231 14.92 7.54 19.62
CA LYS A 231 14.23 8.53 20.45
C LYS A 231 14.74 8.48 21.88
N PRO A 232 15.18 9.59 22.47
CA PRO A 232 15.55 9.62 23.88
C PRO A 232 14.37 9.20 24.74
N PHE A 233 14.61 8.37 25.75
CA PHE A 233 13.58 8.07 26.74
C PHE A 233 13.24 9.38 27.47
N GLN A 234 11.98 9.81 27.41
CA GLN A 234 11.46 10.80 28.32
C GLN A 234 11.24 10.10 29.66
N LEU A 235 12.04 10.46 30.68
CA LEU A 235 11.87 10.04 32.06
C LEU A 235 10.67 10.75 32.69
#